data_7c90325e51f502fc37db3ade3d09f692
#
_entry.id   7c90325e51f502fc37db3ade3d09f692
#
_cell.length_a   1.000
_cell.length_b   1.000
_cell.length_c   1.000
_cell.angle_alpha   90.00
_cell.angle_beta   90.00
_cell.angle_gamma   90.00
#
_symmetry.space_group_name_H-M   'P 1'
#
loop_
_entity.id
_entity.type
_entity.pdbx_description
1 polymer ?
#
loop_
_entity_poly.entity_id
_entity_poly.type
_entity_poly.pdbx_seq_one_letter_code
_entity_poly.pdbx_strand_id
1 'polypeptide(L)'
;MARPKTIHDFGGFPQELFAQQYPVPGAPLAAKEISASLVQPGSKDPVGLDLTDWGLDHGSWSVLKPMFPAADIPVVQLSMDYERAAQDHFAVGQQLAGLRDHGVLIVGSGNLVHNLRAARFGLQPNQAYDWAIEFDKVVGHQIDSGDLAGLQDFQRLGSLAQQAHPSFEHYLPVLYTAGAATPGEPVRSFNTNFQAASISMRSVVWG
;
A
#
# COMPACT_ATOMS: atom_id res chain seq x y z
N MET A 1 -5.50 -19.17 2.81
CA MET A 1 -4.60 -20.25 3.32
C MET A 1 -4.36 -20.11 4.80
N ALA A 2 -4.19 -21.22 5.54
CA ALA A 2 -3.79 -21.17 6.95
C ALA A 2 -2.29 -20.84 7.13
N ARG A 3 -1.48 -21.14 6.11
CA ARG A 3 -0.04 -20.82 6.05
C ARG A 3 0.29 -20.29 4.66
N PRO A 4 0.19 -18.97 4.44
CA PRO A 4 0.51 -18.36 3.16
C PRO A 4 2.02 -18.53 2.87
N LYS A 5 2.34 -18.75 1.60
CA LYS A 5 3.73 -18.82 1.14
C LYS A 5 4.36 -17.43 1.13
N THR A 6 5.65 -17.32 1.39
CA THR A 6 6.43 -16.12 1.07
C THR A 6 6.75 -16.14 -0.43
N ILE A 7 6.22 -15.17 -1.19
CA ILE A 7 6.39 -15.09 -2.64
C ILE A 7 7.53 -14.12 -2.97
N HIS A 8 8.40 -14.54 -3.89
CA HIS A 8 9.53 -13.74 -4.38
C HIS A 8 9.27 -13.32 -5.83
N ASP A 9 8.34 -12.40 -6.00
CA ASP A 9 7.84 -11.86 -7.27
C ASP A 9 8.70 -10.70 -7.80
N PHE A 10 10.00 -10.76 -7.60
CA PHE A 10 10.99 -9.78 -8.02
C PHE A 10 12.20 -10.45 -8.69
N GLY A 11 13.06 -9.66 -9.33
CA GLY A 11 14.30 -10.12 -9.95
C GLY A 11 15.46 -9.14 -9.78
N GLY A 12 16.69 -9.59 -10.06
CA GLY A 12 17.87 -8.72 -10.05
C GLY A 12 18.44 -8.37 -8.67
N PHE A 13 17.98 -9.06 -7.60
CA PHE A 13 18.46 -8.86 -6.23
C PHE A 13 19.46 -9.94 -5.80
N PRO A 14 20.25 -9.70 -4.72
CA PRO A 14 21.12 -10.71 -4.13
C PRO A 14 20.37 -11.95 -3.68
N GLN A 15 21.05 -13.11 -3.70
CA GLN A 15 20.47 -14.41 -3.36
C GLN A 15 19.91 -14.45 -1.92
N GLU A 16 20.50 -13.69 -1.02
CA GLU A 16 20.06 -13.57 0.38
C GLU A 16 18.61 -13.05 0.49
N LEU A 17 18.16 -12.24 -0.47
CA LEU A 17 16.78 -11.74 -0.48
C LEU A 17 15.80 -12.85 -0.90
N PHE A 18 16.18 -13.71 -1.85
CA PHE A 18 15.39 -14.87 -2.25
C PHE A 18 15.33 -15.96 -1.17
N ALA A 19 16.30 -15.98 -0.24
CA ALA A 19 16.28 -16.88 0.90
C ALA A 19 15.39 -16.40 2.06
N GLN A 20 14.88 -15.15 2.00
CA GLN A 20 14.01 -14.63 3.06
C GLN A 20 12.70 -15.41 3.14
N GLN A 21 12.25 -15.66 4.36
CA GLN A 21 10.96 -16.27 4.65
C GLN A 21 10.24 -15.45 5.72
N TYR A 22 8.91 -15.39 5.61
CA TYR A 22 8.06 -14.79 6.61
C TYR A 22 6.88 -15.74 6.90
N PRO A 23 7.09 -16.74 7.78
CA PRO A 23 6.15 -17.85 8.00
C PRO A 23 4.98 -17.46 8.92
N VAL A 24 4.35 -16.34 8.66
CA VAL A 24 3.22 -15.83 9.41
C VAL A 24 1.97 -16.72 9.21
N PRO A 25 1.12 -16.89 10.23
CA PRO A 25 -0.17 -17.56 10.03
C PRO A 25 -1.07 -16.74 9.11
N GLY A 26 -1.86 -17.40 8.30
CA GLY A 26 -2.97 -16.79 7.60
C GLY A 26 -4.24 -16.84 8.45
N ALA A 27 -5.27 -16.06 8.05
CA ALA A 27 -6.57 -16.02 8.71
C ALA A 27 -7.71 -16.40 7.74
N PRO A 28 -7.85 -17.68 7.34
CA PRO A 28 -8.79 -18.07 6.29
C PRO A 28 -10.26 -17.82 6.65
N LEU A 29 -10.65 -17.88 7.92
CA LEU A 29 -12.00 -17.54 8.35
C LEU A 29 -12.25 -16.03 8.21
N ALA A 30 -11.35 -15.20 8.72
CA ALA A 30 -11.44 -13.75 8.55
C ALA A 30 -11.42 -13.35 7.06
N ALA A 31 -10.56 -13.97 6.24
CA ALA A 31 -10.54 -13.73 4.80
C ALA A 31 -11.88 -14.04 4.14
N LYS A 32 -12.56 -15.11 4.56
CA LYS A 32 -13.90 -15.46 4.05
C LYS A 32 -14.96 -14.44 4.47
N GLU A 33 -14.94 -13.98 5.71
CA GLU A 33 -15.86 -12.97 6.23
C GLU A 33 -15.63 -11.62 5.54
N ILE A 34 -14.38 -11.20 5.40
CA ILE A 34 -14.00 -9.97 4.70
C ILE A 34 -14.45 -10.05 3.23
N SER A 35 -14.12 -11.12 2.52
CA SER A 35 -14.54 -11.34 1.13
C SER A 35 -16.05 -11.22 0.96
N ALA A 36 -16.82 -11.81 1.87
CA ALA A 36 -18.30 -11.77 1.82
C ALA A 36 -18.88 -10.37 2.14
N SER A 37 -18.15 -9.54 2.89
CA SER A 37 -18.57 -8.19 3.28
C SER A 37 -18.16 -7.11 2.29
N LEU A 38 -17.09 -7.35 1.51
CA LEU A 38 -16.59 -6.40 0.53
C LEU A 38 -17.30 -6.58 -0.82
N VAL A 39 -17.78 -5.48 -1.37
CA VAL A 39 -18.39 -5.43 -2.69
C VAL A 39 -17.49 -4.62 -3.63
N GLN A 40 -17.27 -5.14 -4.82
CA GLN A 40 -16.52 -4.40 -5.84
C GLN A 40 -17.31 -3.16 -6.27
N PRO A 41 -16.69 -1.97 -6.30
CA PRO A 41 -17.33 -0.75 -6.78
C PRO A 41 -17.93 -0.95 -8.18
N GLY A 42 -19.16 -0.46 -8.39
CA GLY A 42 -19.88 -0.65 -9.66
C GLY A 42 -20.44 -2.05 -9.91
N SER A 43 -20.30 -2.98 -8.97
CA SER A 43 -20.86 -4.33 -9.00
C SER A 43 -21.66 -4.63 -7.73
N LYS A 44 -22.41 -5.71 -7.76
CA LYS A 44 -23.01 -6.34 -6.55
C LYS A 44 -22.26 -7.58 -6.12
N ASP A 45 -21.20 -7.93 -6.83
CA ASP A 45 -20.46 -9.15 -6.59
C ASP A 45 -19.49 -8.95 -5.42
N PRO A 46 -19.35 -9.94 -4.53
CA PRO A 46 -18.35 -9.91 -3.48
C PRO A 46 -16.93 -9.96 -4.08
N VAL A 47 -15.97 -9.50 -3.32
CA VAL A 47 -14.56 -9.65 -3.69
C VAL A 47 -14.19 -11.14 -3.69
N GLY A 48 -13.49 -11.59 -4.74
CA GLY A 48 -13.08 -12.98 -4.89
C GLY A 48 -12.17 -13.44 -3.73
N LEU A 49 -12.21 -14.74 -3.43
CA LEU A 49 -11.43 -15.34 -2.36
C LEU A 49 -10.49 -16.41 -2.92
N ASP A 50 -9.18 -16.18 -2.79
CA ASP A 50 -8.15 -17.17 -3.06
C ASP A 50 -7.66 -17.81 -1.75
N LEU A 51 -7.79 -19.13 -1.66
CA LEU A 51 -7.36 -19.91 -0.49
C LEU A 51 -6.17 -20.85 -0.78
N THR A 52 -5.73 -20.94 -2.03
CA THR A 52 -4.84 -22.02 -2.48
C THR A 52 -3.60 -21.55 -3.24
N ASP A 53 -3.71 -20.55 -4.07
CA ASP A 53 -2.72 -20.28 -5.12
C ASP A 53 -1.74 -19.18 -4.74
N TRP A 54 -2.22 -18.05 -4.20
CA TRP A 54 -1.41 -16.90 -3.87
C TRP A 54 -1.04 -16.86 -2.38
N GLY A 55 0.19 -16.42 -2.07
CA GLY A 55 0.66 -16.19 -0.70
C GLY A 55 0.84 -14.71 -0.38
N LEU A 56 1.86 -14.37 0.39
CA LEU A 56 2.26 -12.98 0.65
C LEU A 56 3.35 -12.59 -0.34
N ASP A 57 3.09 -11.58 -1.16
CA ASP A 57 4.06 -11.01 -2.10
C ASP A 57 5.15 -10.20 -1.38
N HIS A 58 6.16 -9.76 -2.15
CA HIS A 58 7.27 -9.01 -1.56
C HIS A 58 6.82 -7.66 -0.98
N GLY A 59 5.83 -7.00 -1.55
CA GLY A 59 5.26 -5.77 -1.01
C GLY A 59 4.70 -5.97 0.40
N SER A 60 4.11 -7.12 0.67
CA SER A 60 3.56 -7.46 1.97
C SER A 60 4.63 -7.93 2.96
N TRP A 61 5.37 -9.01 2.64
CA TRP A 61 6.27 -9.59 3.64
C TRP A 61 7.52 -8.75 3.93
N SER A 62 8.01 -7.96 2.97
CA SER A 62 9.20 -7.12 3.19
C SER A 62 8.94 -5.98 4.17
N VAL A 63 7.69 -5.52 4.26
CA VAL A 63 7.24 -4.51 5.22
C VAL A 63 6.88 -5.15 6.56
N LEU A 64 6.10 -6.22 6.54
CA LEU A 64 5.61 -6.85 7.76
C LEU A 64 6.71 -7.54 8.57
N LYS A 65 7.71 -8.13 7.93
CA LYS A 65 8.80 -8.84 8.61
C LYS A 65 9.60 -7.95 9.57
N PRO A 66 10.06 -6.74 9.20
CA PRO A 66 10.72 -5.85 10.15
C PRO A 66 9.76 -5.24 11.19
N MET A 67 8.48 -5.05 10.85
CA MET A 67 7.49 -4.51 11.80
C MET A 67 7.09 -5.56 12.85
N PHE A 68 6.92 -6.81 12.44
CA PHE A 68 6.43 -7.92 13.27
C PHE A 68 7.33 -9.16 13.10
N PRO A 69 8.59 -9.10 13.59
CA PRO A 69 9.59 -10.15 13.32
C PRO A 69 9.25 -11.50 13.96
N ALA A 70 8.39 -11.54 14.98
CA ALA A 70 7.91 -12.78 15.59
C ALA A 70 7.02 -13.61 14.65
N ALA A 71 6.46 -12.99 13.60
CA ALA A 71 5.58 -13.63 12.62
C ALA A 71 4.40 -14.40 13.26
N ASP A 72 3.83 -13.86 14.33
CA ASP A 72 2.78 -14.48 15.14
C ASP A 72 1.38 -13.86 14.94
N ILE A 73 1.29 -12.75 14.21
CA ILE A 73 0.04 -12.07 13.90
C ILE A 73 -0.53 -12.63 12.59
N PRO A 74 -1.78 -13.12 12.57
CA PRO A 74 -2.40 -13.61 11.34
C PRO A 74 -2.55 -12.51 10.28
N VAL A 75 -2.25 -12.84 9.02
CA VAL A 75 -2.29 -11.89 7.89
C VAL A 75 -3.27 -12.37 6.82
N VAL A 76 -4.02 -11.41 6.29
CA VAL A 76 -4.80 -11.53 5.05
C VAL A 76 -4.27 -10.49 4.07
N GLN A 77 -3.93 -10.90 2.86
CA GLN A 77 -3.56 -9.99 1.78
C GLN A 77 -4.77 -9.71 0.90
N LEU A 78 -5.06 -8.44 0.65
CA LEU A 78 -6.04 -7.99 -0.33
C LEU A 78 -5.31 -7.57 -1.60
N SER A 79 -5.59 -8.24 -2.71
CA SER A 79 -5.07 -7.90 -4.03
C SER A 79 -5.77 -6.68 -4.61
N MET A 80 -5.04 -5.89 -5.39
CA MET A 80 -5.55 -4.71 -6.06
C MET A 80 -5.88 -5.02 -7.52
N ASP A 81 -6.98 -4.46 -8.03
CA ASP A 81 -7.32 -4.49 -9.44
C ASP A 81 -6.79 -3.20 -10.11
N TYR A 82 -5.67 -3.31 -10.79
CA TYR A 82 -4.97 -2.15 -11.40
C TYR A 82 -5.75 -1.47 -12.54
N GLU A 83 -6.79 -2.09 -13.05
CA GLU A 83 -7.64 -1.52 -14.10
C GLU A 83 -8.73 -0.60 -13.54
N ARG A 84 -8.92 -0.61 -12.21
CA ARG A 84 -9.92 0.21 -11.54
C ARG A 84 -9.47 1.66 -11.34
N ALA A 85 -10.44 2.55 -11.27
CA ALA A 85 -10.20 3.96 -10.97
C ALA A 85 -9.73 4.13 -9.51
N ALA A 86 -8.99 5.20 -9.23
CA ALA A 86 -8.51 5.52 -7.88
C ALA A 86 -9.64 5.61 -6.86
N GLN A 87 -10.80 6.15 -7.26
CA GLN A 87 -12.00 6.26 -6.43
C GLN A 87 -12.53 4.89 -5.99
N ASP A 88 -12.40 3.86 -6.83
CA ASP A 88 -12.85 2.50 -6.50
C ASP A 88 -11.99 1.89 -5.39
N HIS A 89 -10.67 2.10 -5.43
CA HIS A 89 -9.75 1.66 -4.37
C HIS A 89 -10.05 2.34 -3.04
N PHE A 90 -10.34 3.65 -3.06
CA PHE A 90 -10.75 4.39 -1.88
C PHE A 90 -12.09 3.86 -1.33
N ALA A 91 -13.07 3.60 -2.20
CA ALA A 91 -14.37 3.05 -1.80
C ALA A 91 -14.27 1.64 -1.19
N VAL A 92 -13.35 0.80 -1.65
CA VAL A 92 -13.04 -0.47 -0.98
C VAL A 92 -12.42 -0.22 0.40
N GLY A 93 -11.51 0.75 0.50
CA GLY A 93 -10.94 1.18 1.79
C GLY A 93 -12.01 1.57 2.81
N GLN A 94 -13.03 2.33 2.38
CA GLN A 94 -14.15 2.71 3.24
C GLN A 94 -14.94 1.50 3.79
N GLN A 95 -15.09 0.46 2.99
CA GLN A 95 -15.73 -0.79 3.44
C GLN A 95 -14.89 -1.55 4.47
N LEU A 96 -13.57 -1.36 4.48
CA LEU A 96 -12.68 -1.98 5.46
C LEU A 96 -12.67 -1.26 6.82
N ALA A 97 -13.17 -0.03 6.91
CA ALA A 97 -13.06 0.81 8.10
C ALA A 97 -13.54 0.12 9.38
N GLY A 98 -14.68 -0.57 9.33
CA GLY A 98 -15.27 -1.29 10.48
C GLY A 98 -14.40 -2.43 11.02
N LEU A 99 -13.44 -2.95 10.26
CA LEU A 99 -12.53 -3.99 10.75
C LEU A 99 -11.59 -3.46 11.85
N ARG A 100 -11.30 -2.16 11.85
CA ARG A 100 -10.44 -1.51 12.85
C ARG A 100 -11.03 -1.62 14.26
N ASP A 101 -12.35 -1.55 14.39
CA ASP A 101 -13.07 -1.72 15.66
C ASP A 101 -12.98 -3.16 16.20
N HIS A 102 -12.58 -4.10 15.36
CA HIS A 102 -12.37 -5.50 15.70
C HIS A 102 -10.88 -5.87 15.86
N GLY A 103 -10.02 -4.88 16.04
CA GLY A 103 -8.58 -5.08 16.27
C GLY A 103 -7.79 -5.48 15.02
N VAL A 104 -8.30 -5.18 13.82
CA VAL A 104 -7.58 -5.40 12.57
C VAL A 104 -6.78 -4.16 12.20
N LEU A 105 -5.46 -4.31 12.05
CA LEU A 105 -4.60 -3.30 11.48
C LEU A 105 -4.66 -3.37 9.94
N ILE A 106 -5.04 -2.28 9.31
CA ILE A 106 -5.03 -2.15 7.84
C ILE A 106 -3.71 -1.53 7.41
N VAL A 107 -2.93 -2.26 6.62
CA VAL A 107 -1.61 -1.82 6.14
C VAL A 107 -1.66 -1.69 4.62
N GLY A 108 -1.38 -0.50 4.10
CA GLY A 108 -1.14 -0.26 2.68
C GLY A 108 0.36 -0.21 2.41
N SER A 109 0.87 -1.19 1.68
CA SER A 109 2.28 -1.22 1.27
C SER A 109 2.43 -0.65 -0.13
N GLY A 110 3.18 0.44 -0.24
CA GLY A 110 3.44 1.16 -1.49
C GLY A 110 4.33 2.37 -1.24
N ASN A 111 4.39 3.29 -2.19
CA ASN A 111 5.16 4.52 -2.08
C ASN A 111 4.37 5.70 -2.63
N LEU A 112 4.43 6.86 -1.99
CA LEU A 112 3.80 8.07 -2.52
C LEU A 112 4.50 8.61 -3.78
N VAL A 113 5.77 8.29 -3.98
CA VAL A 113 6.51 8.49 -5.23
C VAL A 113 7.26 7.22 -5.54
N HIS A 114 7.09 6.66 -6.75
CA HIS A 114 7.78 5.46 -7.18
C HIS A 114 8.05 5.47 -8.68
N ASN A 115 9.28 5.80 -9.07
CA ASN A 115 9.71 5.75 -10.47
C ASN A 115 11.09 5.07 -10.59
N LEU A 116 11.09 3.75 -10.74
CA LEU A 116 12.34 2.98 -10.89
C LEU A 116 13.09 3.30 -12.18
N ARG A 117 12.39 3.80 -13.23
CA ARG A 117 13.08 4.19 -14.48
C ARG A 117 13.98 5.41 -14.30
N ALA A 118 13.63 6.28 -13.34
CA ALA A 118 14.41 7.46 -12.99
C ALA A 118 15.34 7.21 -11.79
N ALA A 119 15.37 6.01 -11.23
CA ALA A 119 16.13 5.71 -10.02
C ALA A 119 17.64 5.92 -10.22
N ARG A 120 18.28 6.60 -9.26
CA ARG A 120 19.73 6.79 -9.18
C ARG A 120 20.22 6.24 -7.86
N PHE A 121 20.83 5.07 -7.91
CA PHE A 121 21.42 4.43 -6.74
C PHE A 121 22.76 5.07 -6.37
N GLY A 122 23.14 4.96 -5.09
CA GLY A 122 24.41 5.49 -4.58
C GLY A 122 24.41 6.99 -4.24
N LEU A 123 23.27 7.66 -4.32
CA LEU A 123 23.11 9.04 -3.85
C LEU A 123 23.02 9.10 -2.32
N GLN A 124 23.37 10.29 -1.77
CA GLN A 124 23.14 10.55 -0.35
C GLN A 124 21.62 10.53 -0.05
N PRO A 125 21.23 10.13 1.17
CA PRO A 125 19.83 10.25 1.61
C PRO A 125 19.29 11.67 1.36
N ASN A 126 18.02 11.76 0.93
CA ASN A 126 17.34 13.02 0.61
C ASN A 126 17.82 13.77 -0.66
N GLN A 127 18.73 13.21 -1.42
CA GLN A 127 18.95 13.71 -2.79
C GLN A 127 17.86 13.16 -3.69
N ALA A 128 16.92 14.02 -4.09
CA ALA A 128 15.78 13.64 -4.92
C ALA A 128 15.58 14.65 -6.05
N TYR A 129 14.84 14.22 -7.07
CA TYR A 129 14.42 15.12 -8.14
C TYR A 129 13.38 16.12 -7.63
N ASP A 130 13.39 17.33 -8.17
CA ASP A 130 12.44 18.39 -7.79
C ASP A 130 10.98 17.92 -7.97
N TRP A 131 10.68 17.22 -9.07
CA TRP A 131 9.34 16.66 -9.30
C TRP A 131 8.96 15.61 -8.25
N ALA A 132 9.90 14.82 -7.74
CA ALA A 132 9.63 13.83 -6.71
C ALA A 132 9.30 14.50 -5.37
N ILE A 133 10.06 15.53 -5.03
CA ILE A 133 9.84 16.36 -3.83
C ILE A 133 8.50 17.08 -3.93
N GLU A 134 8.18 17.65 -5.10
CA GLU A 134 6.94 18.40 -5.31
C GLU A 134 5.72 17.50 -5.20
N PHE A 135 5.73 16.32 -5.85
CA PHE A 135 4.61 15.38 -5.76
C PHE A 135 4.41 14.87 -4.32
N ASP A 136 5.47 14.45 -3.64
CA ASP A 136 5.42 14.00 -2.25
C ASP A 136 4.87 15.10 -1.32
N LYS A 137 5.27 16.36 -1.56
CA LYS A 137 4.79 17.50 -0.78
C LYS A 137 3.30 17.78 -1.01
N VAL A 138 2.83 17.73 -2.26
CA VAL A 138 1.40 17.93 -2.59
C VAL A 138 0.56 16.83 -1.94
N VAL A 139 0.92 15.57 -2.14
CA VAL A 139 0.18 14.44 -1.58
C VAL A 139 0.27 14.42 -0.04
N GLY A 140 1.44 14.71 0.51
CA GLY A 140 1.61 14.82 1.97
C GLY A 140 0.72 15.91 2.56
N HIS A 141 0.59 17.07 1.89
CA HIS A 141 -0.32 18.13 2.33
C HIS A 141 -1.79 17.69 2.26
N GLN A 142 -2.20 16.98 1.21
CA GLN A 142 -3.56 16.44 1.09
C GLN A 142 -3.87 15.45 2.23
N ILE A 143 -2.92 14.60 2.58
CA ILE A 143 -3.05 13.68 3.72
C ILE A 143 -3.20 14.48 5.03
N ASP A 144 -2.29 15.41 5.30
CA ASP A 144 -2.24 16.17 6.55
C ASP A 144 -3.45 17.08 6.73
N SER A 145 -4.04 17.59 5.63
CA SER A 145 -5.25 18.43 5.64
C SER A 145 -6.55 17.64 5.56
N GLY A 146 -6.49 16.33 5.34
CA GLY A 146 -7.69 15.50 5.13
C GLY A 146 -8.37 15.72 3.77
N ASP A 147 -7.66 16.25 2.77
CA ASP A 147 -8.17 16.40 1.40
C ASP A 147 -8.17 15.03 0.68
N LEU A 148 -9.12 14.18 1.08
CA LEU A 148 -9.26 12.83 0.52
C LEU A 148 -9.73 12.83 -0.94
N ALA A 149 -10.39 13.91 -1.39
CA ALA A 149 -10.76 14.08 -2.79
C ALA A 149 -9.51 14.32 -3.65
N GLY A 150 -8.59 15.17 -3.19
CA GLY A 150 -7.32 15.41 -3.86
C GLY A 150 -6.47 14.14 -3.97
N LEU A 151 -6.45 13.31 -2.92
CA LEU A 151 -5.76 12.01 -2.95
C LEU A 151 -6.29 11.09 -4.07
N GLN A 152 -7.62 11.03 -4.25
CA GLN A 152 -8.25 10.21 -5.28
C GLN A 152 -8.03 10.78 -6.69
N ASP A 153 -7.92 12.09 -6.81
CA ASP A 153 -7.78 12.82 -8.08
C ASP A 153 -6.30 13.12 -8.43
N PHE A 154 -5.33 12.41 -7.83
CA PHE A 154 -3.90 12.67 -8.01
C PHE A 154 -3.46 12.75 -9.49
N GLN A 155 -4.14 12.06 -10.38
CA GLN A 155 -3.87 12.11 -11.82
C GLN A 155 -4.09 13.50 -12.44
N ARG A 156 -4.87 14.38 -11.79
CA ARG A 156 -5.03 15.79 -12.21
C ARG A 156 -3.74 16.60 -12.11
N LEU A 157 -2.75 16.11 -11.38
CA LEU A 157 -1.40 16.70 -11.35
C LEU A 157 -0.64 16.49 -12.68
N GLY A 158 -1.24 15.80 -13.66
CA GLY A 158 -0.77 15.72 -15.04
C GLY A 158 0.63 15.14 -15.16
N SER A 159 1.56 15.89 -15.77
CA SER A 159 2.94 15.44 -15.96
C SER A 159 3.67 15.13 -14.64
N LEU A 160 3.32 15.81 -13.56
CA LEU A 160 3.89 15.56 -12.24
C LEU A 160 3.52 14.17 -11.73
N ALA A 161 2.25 13.78 -11.85
CA ALA A 161 1.78 12.45 -11.49
C ALA A 161 2.42 11.34 -12.37
N GLN A 162 2.55 11.60 -13.68
CA GLN A 162 3.21 10.66 -14.61
C GLN A 162 4.70 10.46 -14.33
N GLN A 163 5.40 11.51 -13.89
CA GLN A 163 6.80 11.42 -13.48
C GLN A 163 6.93 10.67 -12.15
N ALA A 164 6.05 10.93 -11.19
CA ALA A 164 6.04 10.26 -9.89
C ALA A 164 5.66 8.78 -10.02
N HIS A 165 4.74 8.45 -10.90
CA HIS A 165 4.18 7.12 -11.10
C HIS A 165 4.00 6.82 -12.60
N PRO A 166 4.98 6.20 -13.28
CA PRO A 166 4.79 5.64 -14.62
C PRO A 166 3.71 4.57 -14.69
N SER A 167 3.44 3.91 -13.56
CA SER A 167 2.34 3.00 -13.28
C SER A 167 1.88 3.21 -11.83
N PHE A 168 0.59 3.03 -11.53
CA PHE A 168 -0.01 3.55 -10.31
C PHE A 168 -0.06 2.56 -9.14
N GLU A 169 0.35 1.33 -9.32
CA GLU A 169 0.25 0.25 -8.33
C GLU A 169 0.87 0.59 -6.97
N HIS A 170 1.95 1.36 -6.95
CA HIS A 170 2.59 1.79 -5.70
C HIS A 170 1.86 2.94 -4.99
N TYR A 171 1.04 3.71 -5.71
CA TYR A 171 0.23 4.78 -5.11
C TYR A 171 -1.09 4.25 -4.54
N LEU A 172 -1.72 3.30 -5.21
CA LEU A 172 -3.07 2.82 -4.87
C LEU A 172 -3.22 2.35 -3.41
N PRO A 173 -2.22 1.73 -2.75
CA PRO A 173 -2.36 1.28 -1.35
C PRO A 173 -2.71 2.40 -0.36
N VAL A 174 -2.25 3.64 -0.58
CA VAL A 174 -2.60 4.76 0.30
C VAL A 174 -4.09 5.08 0.26
N LEU A 175 -4.77 4.82 -0.87
CA LEU A 175 -6.20 5.07 -1.01
C LEU A 175 -7.04 4.10 -0.16
N TYR A 176 -6.61 2.86 0.00
CA TYR A 176 -7.25 1.89 0.90
C TYR A 176 -7.15 2.32 2.36
N THR A 177 -5.96 2.72 2.78
CA THR A 177 -5.74 3.14 4.18
C THR A 177 -6.42 4.47 4.48
N ALA A 178 -6.37 5.43 3.55
CA ALA A 178 -7.09 6.70 3.69
C ALA A 178 -8.62 6.51 3.69
N GLY A 179 -9.14 5.58 2.86
CA GLY A 179 -10.55 5.22 2.86
C GLY A 179 -11.01 4.56 4.16
N ALA A 180 -10.13 3.79 4.79
CA ALA A 180 -10.41 3.11 6.07
C ALA A 180 -10.23 4.02 7.30
N ALA A 181 -9.67 5.22 7.13
CA ALA A 181 -9.52 6.20 8.20
C ALA A 181 -10.87 6.83 8.57
N THR A 182 -11.04 7.18 9.84
CA THR A 182 -12.22 7.93 10.31
C THR A 182 -12.07 9.41 9.96
N PRO A 183 -13.11 10.08 9.44
CA PRO A 183 -13.03 11.51 9.16
C PRO A 183 -12.61 12.32 10.41
N GLY A 184 -11.56 13.14 10.27
CA GLY A 184 -11.02 13.95 11.35
C GLY A 184 -10.12 13.21 12.33
N GLU A 185 -9.82 11.96 12.07
CA GLU A 185 -8.86 11.17 12.84
C GLU A 185 -7.44 11.77 12.74
N PRO A 186 -6.65 11.79 13.82
CA PRO A 186 -5.28 12.26 13.76
C PRO A 186 -4.47 11.50 12.71
N VAL A 187 -3.64 12.22 11.97
CA VAL A 187 -2.74 11.65 10.99
C VAL A 187 -1.31 12.09 11.28
N ARG A 188 -0.37 11.18 11.09
CA ARG A 188 1.05 11.47 11.28
C ARG A 188 1.87 10.88 10.15
N SER A 189 2.68 11.74 9.51
CA SER A 189 3.71 11.35 8.55
C SER A 189 5.06 11.12 9.25
N PHE A 190 5.80 10.11 8.81
CA PHE A 190 7.15 9.80 9.26
C PHE A 190 7.97 9.22 8.10
N ASN A 191 9.27 8.96 8.27
CA ASN A 191 10.17 8.49 7.21
C ASN A 191 10.12 9.36 5.94
N THR A 192 10.05 10.69 6.09
CA THR A 192 9.83 11.64 4.99
C THR A 192 11.09 11.89 4.14
N ASN A 193 11.94 10.89 4.00
CA ASN A 193 13.14 10.92 3.17
C ASN A 193 12.91 10.26 1.81
N PHE A 194 13.90 10.41 0.94
CA PHE A 194 13.90 9.81 -0.39
C PHE A 194 15.04 8.81 -0.53
N GLN A 195 14.81 7.79 -1.35
CA GLN A 195 15.83 6.85 -1.82
C GLN A 195 15.90 6.88 -3.34
N ALA A 196 17.10 6.61 -3.86
CA ALA A 196 17.39 6.53 -5.30
C ALA A 196 16.83 7.73 -6.11
N ALA A 197 16.73 8.91 -5.50
CA ALA A 197 16.24 10.18 -6.04
C ALA A 197 14.74 10.20 -6.47
N SER A 198 14.09 9.07 -6.64
CA SER A 198 12.77 8.94 -7.25
C SER A 198 11.79 8.05 -6.45
N ILE A 199 12.13 7.72 -5.21
CA ILE A 199 11.31 6.90 -4.33
C ILE A 199 11.11 7.64 -3.02
N SER A 200 9.87 8.02 -2.69
CA SER A 200 9.53 8.56 -1.37
C SER A 200 9.36 7.41 -0.37
N MET A 201 9.99 7.58 0.78
CA MET A 201 9.86 6.65 1.90
C MET A 201 8.80 7.10 2.90
N ARG A 202 8.08 8.20 2.59
CA ARG A 202 7.03 8.71 3.47
C ARG A 202 6.08 7.60 3.88
N SER A 203 5.95 7.44 5.19
CA SER A 203 5.03 6.52 5.83
C SER A 203 3.97 7.35 6.57
N VAL A 204 2.76 6.84 6.63
CA VAL A 204 1.62 7.55 7.22
C VAL A 204 0.88 6.61 8.16
N VAL A 205 0.40 7.14 9.29
CA VAL A 205 -0.47 6.43 10.21
C VAL A 205 -1.65 7.32 10.59
N TRP A 206 -2.84 6.74 10.56
CA TRP A 206 -4.09 7.29 11.07
C TRP A 206 -4.45 6.60 12.39
N GLY A 207 -4.81 7.40 13.41
CA GLY A 207 -5.13 6.91 14.76
C GLY A 207 -4.19 7.33 15.86
#